data_d30a93fa38d8d5130a92d70ccec85459
#
_entry.id   d30a93fa38d8d5130a92d70ccec85459
#
_cell.length_a   1.000
_cell.length_b   1.000
_cell.length_c   1.000
_cell.angle_alpha   90.00
_cell.angle_beta   90.00
_cell.angle_gamma   90.00
#
_symmetry.space_group_name_H-M   'P 1'
#
loop_
_entity.id
_entity.type
_entity.pdbx_description
1 polymer ?
#
loop_
_entity_poly.entity_id
_entity_poly.type
_entity_poly.pdbx_seq_one_letter_code
_entity_poly.pdbx_strand_id
1 'polypeptide(L)'
;MTVPALRPFKAKAARAKPVDREGQEQAALMQELQLRYPQAYKLIYHVPNGGHRVKAVAAKLKGQGVKAGVPDLVLPMARGGYFGLYIEFKAKPPFDAPVSASQDAFLQLLTNENYLAIVCRGNIDAVEAIRSYLLLPATVAA
;
A
#
# COMPACT_ATOMS: atom_id res chain seq x y z
N MET A 1 -26.49 37.16 47.20
CA MET A 1 -26.74 36.08 46.21
C MET A 1 -25.83 36.30 45.00
N THR A 2 -24.87 35.40 44.76
CA THR A 2 -23.98 35.45 43.59
C THR A 2 -24.66 34.76 42.44
N VAL A 3 -24.83 35.45 41.31
CA VAL A 3 -25.33 34.85 40.07
C VAL A 3 -24.23 33.99 39.48
N PRO A 4 -24.49 32.70 39.15
CA PRO A 4 -23.47 31.88 38.52
C PRO A 4 -23.08 32.49 37.17
N ALA A 5 -21.78 32.61 36.95
CA ALA A 5 -21.26 33.12 35.68
C ALA A 5 -21.72 32.19 34.52
N LEU A 6 -22.58 32.73 33.67
CA LEU A 6 -23.00 32.02 32.45
C LEU A 6 -21.81 31.95 31.46
N ARG A 7 -21.33 30.74 31.23
CA ARG A 7 -20.28 30.51 30.23
C ARG A 7 -20.92 30.28 28.87
N PRO A 8 -20.51 31.05 27.86
CA PRO A 8 -21.03 30.83 26.53
C PRO A 8 -20.60 29.43 26.03
N PHE A 9 -21.50 28.78 25.28
CA PHE A 9 -21.20 27.51 24.64
C PHE A 9 -20.06 27.71 23.63
N LYS A 10 -18.98 26.96 23.80
CA LYS A 10 -17.92 26.87 22.80
C LYS A 10 -18.12 25.58 22.03
N ALA A 11 -18.46 25.73 20.75
CA ALA A 11 -18.48 24.58 19.85
C ALA A 11 -17.09 23.93 19.84
N LYS A 12 -17.02 22.61 20.00
CA LYS A 12 -15.79 21.86 19.75
C LYS A 12 -15.40 22.11 18.29
N ALA A 13 -14.17 22.57 18.07
CA ALA A 13 -13.63 22.62 16.72
C ALA A 13 -13.74 21.22 16.09
N ALA A 14 -14.31 21.17 14.88
CA ALA A 14 -14.35 19.91 14.15
C ALA A 14 -12.90 19.40 13.98
N ARG A 15 -12.65 18.14 14.37
CA ARG A 15 -11.34 17.54 14.13
C ARG A 15 -11.13 17.47 12.62
N ALA A 16 -10.03 18.03 12.13
CA ALA A 16 -9.61 17.84 10.74
C ALA A 16 -9.52 16.33 10.46
N LYS A 17 -10.05 15.90 9.29
CA LYS A 17 -9.90 14.51 8.86
C LYS A 17 -8.41 14.20 8.72
N PRO A 18 -7.92 13.03 9.17
CA PRO A 18 -6.55 12.61 8.93
C PRO A 18 -6.23 12.65 7.44
N VAL A 19 -5.06 13.17 7.07
CA VAL A 19 -4.60 13.17 5.68
C VAL A 19 -4.13 11.77 5.34
N ASP A 20 -4.70 11.17 4.32
CA ASP A 20 -4.27 9.88 3.76
C ASP A 20 -3.12 10.11 2.76
N ARG A 21 -1.92 10.32 3.28
CA ARG A 21 -0.72 10.56 2.44
C ARG A 21 -0.35 9.33 1.63
N GLU A 22 -0.40 8.16 2.23
CA GLU A 22 -0.09 6.90 1.57
C GLU A 22 -1.00 6.66 0.37
N GLY A 23 -2.31 6.79 0.55
CA GLY A 23 -3.29 6.64 -0.52
C GLY A 23 -3.13 7.69 -1.62
N GLN A 24 -2.84 8.95 -1.26
CA GLN A 24 -2.59 10.02 -2.24
C GLN A 24 -1.32 9.76 -3.05
N GLU A 25 -0.24 9.35 -2.41
CA GLU A 25 1.02 9.02 -3.09
C GLU A 25 0.89 7.77 -3.96
N GLN A 26 0.14 6.76 -3.52
CA GLN A 26 -0.15 5.58 -4.32
C GLN A 26 -0.99 5.93 -5.57
N ALA A 27 -1.98 6.80 -5.43
CA ALA A 27 -2.76 7.30 -6.58
C ALA A 27 -1.88 8.06 -7.57
N ALA A 28 -0.94 8.88 -7.08
CA ALA A 28 0.04 9.58 -7.92
C ALA A 28 0.96 8.60 -8.65
N LEU A 29 1.37 7.51 -8.00
CA LEU A 29 2.13 6.43 -8.61
C LEU A 29 1.36 5.81 -9.79
N MET A 30 0.08 5.51 -9.61
CA MET A 30 -0.74 4.93 -10.68
C MET A 30 -0.86 5.87 -11.89
N GLN A 31 -1.02 7.17 -11.68
CA GLN A 31 -1.04 8.16 -12.74
C GLN A 31 0.27 8.21 -13.51
N GLU A 32 1.39 8.17 -12.82
CA GLU A 32 2.73 8.16 -13.44
C GLU A 32 2.97 6.90 -14.26
N LEU A 33 2.58 5.74 -13.74
CA LEU A 33 2.69 4.47 -14.45
C LEU A 33 1.85 4.45 -15.73
N GLN A 34 0.65 5.01 -15.67
CA GLN A 34 -0.22 5.10 -16.83
C GLN A 34 0.42 5.90 -17.98
N LEU A 35 1.14 6.97 -17.64
CA LEU A 35 1.82 7.82 -18.62
C LEU A 35 3.13 7.22 -19.12
N ARG A 36 3.95 6.69 -18.23
CA ARG A 36 5.33 6.29 -18.53
C ARG A 36 5.49 4.79 -18.81
N TYR A 37 4.67 3.96 -18.19
CA TYR A 37 4.75 2.49 -18.29
C TYR A 37 3.37 1.87 -18.52
N PRO A 38 2.72 2.16 -19.67
CA PRO A 38 1.33 1.76 -19.90
C PRO A 38 1.12 0.25 -19.89
N GLN A 39 2.12 -0.55 -20.27
CA GLN A 39 2.00 -2.02 -20.24
C GLN A 39 1.99 -2.55 -18.80
N ALA A 40 2.84 -1.99 -17.93
CA ALA A 40 2.82 -2.33 -16.50
C ALA A 40 1.55 -1.83 -15.84
N TYR A 41 1.09 -0.63 -16.18
CA TYR A 41 -0.16 -0.08 -15.66
C TYR A 41 -1.38 -0.97 -15.94
N LYS A 42 -1.44 -1.60 -17.08
CA LYS A 42 -2.53 -2.53 -17.44
C LYS A 42 -2.61 -3.76 -16.55
N LEU A 43 -1.48 -4.16 -15.98
CA LEU A 43 -1.37 -5.39 -15.19
C LEU A 43 -1.32 -5.15 -13.69
N ILE A 44 -0.71 -4.05 -13.25
CA ILE A 44 -0.59 -3.74 -11.83
C ILE A 44 -1.95 -3.54 -11.19
N TYR A 45 -2.13 -4.08 -10.00
CA TYR A 45 -3.35 -3.87 -9.25
C TYR A 45 -3.08 -3.70 -7.75
N HIS A 46 -4.02 -3.07 -7.08
CA HIS A 46 -4.00 -2.80 -5.65
C HIS A 46 -4.84 -3.84 -4.91
N VAL A 47 -4.31 -4.31 -3.77
CA VAL A 47 -5.03 -5.15 -2.82
C VAL A 47 -5.46 -4.26 -1.65
N PRO A 48 -6.77 -3.93 -1.52
CA PRO A 48 -7.23 -3.02 -0.49
C PRO A 48 -7.29 -3.72 0.87
N ASN A 49 -6.22 -3.66 1.61
CA ASN A 49 -6.03 -4.36 2.90
C ASN A 49 -6.18 -3.44 4.11
N GLY A 50 -6.33 -2.14 3.89
CA GLY A 50 -6.41 -1.12 4.94
C GLY A 50 -7.82 -0.65 5.22
N GLY A 51 -7.95 0.10 6.32
CA GLY A 51 -9.16 0.78 6.73
C GLY A 51 -9.87 0.14 7.91
N HIS A 52 -10.69 0.96 8.57
CA HIS A 52 -11.51 0.51 9.67
C HIS A 52 -12.68 -0.33 9.16
N ARG A 53 -12.72 -1.58 9.56
CA ARG A 53 -13.85 -2.47 9.31
C ARG A 53 -14.49 -2.87 10.63
N VAL A 54 -15.81 -2.93 10.65
CA VAL A 54 -16.50 -3.53 11.80
C VAL A 54 -16.07 -4.99 11.96
N LYS A 55 -15.99 -5.45 13.20
CA LYS A 55 -15.45 -6.76 13.56
C LYS A 55 -16.11 -7.92 12.79
N ALA A 56 -17.43 -7.87 12.61
CA ALA A 56 -18.18 -8.88 11.88
C ALA A 56 -17.80 -8.94 10.40
N VAL A 57 -17.60 -7.78 9.74
CA VAL A 57 -17.15 -7.68 8.34
C VAL A 57 -15.72 -8.19 8.19
N ALA A 58 -14.83 -7.81 9.12
CA ALA A 58 -13.45 -8.29 9.13
C ALA A 58 -13.39 -9.82 9.27
N ALA A 59 -14.18 -10.42 10.15
CA ALA A 59 -14.26 -11.85 10.34
C ALA A 59 -14.78 -12.57 9.08
N LYS A 60 -15.80 -12.01 8.43
CA LYS A 60 -16.36 -12.53 7.18
C LYS A 60 -15.32 -12.52 6.06
N LEU A 61 -14.62 -11.41 5.86
CA LEU A 61 -13.57 -11.27 4.84
C LEU A 61 -12.40 -12.23 5.11
N LYS A 62 -11.99 -12.38 6.36
CA LYS A 62 -10.96 -13.35 6.76
C LYS A 62 -11.38 -14.78 6.40
N GLY A 63 -12.64 -15.14 6.67
CA GLY A 63 -13.20 -16.45 6.29
C GLY A 63 -13.24 -16.66 4.78
N GLN A 64 -13.31 -15.60 3.99
CA GLN A 64 -13.29 -15.62 2.53
C GLN A 64 -11.89 -15.60 1.93
N GLY A 65 -10.84 -15.58 2.75
CA GLY A 65 -9.46 -15.68 2.31
C GLY A 65 -8.67 -14.35 2.32
N VAL A 66 -9.22 -13.28 2.86
CA VAL A 66 -8.47 -12.04 3.07
C VAL A 66 -7.41 -12.28 4.14
N LYS A 67 -6.15 -11.98 3.83
CA LYS A 67 -4.99 -12.21 4.68
C LYS A 67 -4.42 -10.89 5.19
N ALA A 68 -4.06 -10.87 6.48
CA ALA A 68 -3.30 -9.75 7.03
C ALA A 68 -1.89 -9.71 6.42
N GLY A 69 -1.38 -8.51 6.16
CA GLY A 69 -0.01 -8.30 5.73
C GLY A 69 0.26 -8.50 4.24
N VAL A 70 -0.76 -8.80 3.43
CA VAL A 70 -0.60 -8.88 1.97
C VAL A 70 -0.12 -7.52 1.44
N PRO A 71 0.94 -7.47 0.60
CA PRO A 71 1.41 -6.22 0.01
C PRO A 71 0.34 -5.48 -0.80
N ASP A 72 0.46 -4.16 -0.84
CA ASP A 72 -0.54 -3.27 -1.44
C ASP A 72 -0.68 -3.41 -2.94
N LEU A 73 0.43 -3.68 -3.63
CA LEU A 73 0.50 -3.66 -5.09
C LEU A 73 1.10 -4.95 -5.62
N VAL A 74 0.52 -5.43 -6.71
CA VAL A 74 0.98 -6.63 -7.41
C VAL A 74 1.19 -6.30 -8.89
N LEU A 75 2.40 -6.55 -9.39
CA LEU A 75 2.73 -6.47 -10.81
C LEU A 75 3.02 -7.89 -11.32
N PRO A 76 2.05 -8.53 -11.99
CA PRO A 76 2.19 -9.90 -12.47
C PRO A 76 2.93 -9.96 -13.81
N MET A 77 4.14 -9.47 -13.83
CA MET A 77 5.07 -9.53 -14.96
C MET A 77 6.33 -10.28 -14.51
N ALA A 78 6.69 -11.33 -15.22
CA ALA A 78 7.84 -12.16 -14.86
C ALA A 78 9.12 -11.56 -15.46
N ARG A 79 10.06 -11.15 -14.62
CA ARG A 79 11.34 -10.53 -15.00
C ARG A 79 12.47 -11.04 -14.10
N GLY A 80 13.67 -11.11 -14.65
CA GLY A 80 14.89 -11.37 -13.89
C GLY A 80 14.93 -12.71 -13.16
N GLY A 81 14.18 -13.69 -13.59
CA GLY A 81 14.01 -14.96 -12.90
C GLY A 81 12.89 -14.96 -11.86
N TYR A 82 12.34 -13.81 -11.54
CA TYR A 82 11.18 -13.70 -10.64
C TYR A 82 9.87 -13.97 -11.39
N PHE A 83 8.88 -14.47 -10.67
CA PHE A 83 7.54 -14.71 -11.22
C PHE A 83 6.66 -13.46 -11.25
N GLY A 84 6.95 -12.48 -10.43
CA GLY A 84 6.24 -11.21 -10.35
C GLY A 84 6.84 -10.32 -9.27
N LEU A 85 6.31 -9.10 -9.17
CA LEU A 85 6.72 -8.08 -8.22
C LEU A 85 5.56 -7.76 -7.27
N TYR A 86 5.85 -7.81 -5.96
CA TYR A 86 4.94 -7.37 -4.91
C TYR A 86 5.55 -6.17 -4.19
N ILE A 87 4.76 -5.12 -4.00
CA ILE A 87 5.20 -3.90 -3.33
C ILE A 87 4.32 -3.62 -2.13
N GLU A 88 4.92 -3.57 -0.95
CA GLU A 88 4.33 -2.93 0.22
C GLU A 88 4.62 -1.44 0.12
N PHE A 89 3.57 -0.66 -0.12
CA PHE A 89 3.70 0.78 -0.35
C PHE A 89 3.52 1.56 0.95
N LYS A 90 4.45 2.45 1.22
CA LYS A 90 4.42 3.38 2.35
C LYS A 90 4.52 4.81 1.84
N ALA A 91 3.98 5.77 2.60
CA ALA A 91 4.22 7.17 2.32
C ALA A 91 5.71 7.49 2.36
N LYS A 92 6.13 8.56 1.69
CA LYS A 92 7.53 9.02 1.75
C LYS A 92 7.92 9.44 3.18
N PRO A 93 9.20 9.28 3.59
CA PRO A 93 9.68 9.81 4.85
C PRO A 93 9.47 11.34 4.96
N PRO A 94 9.18 11.90 6.13
CA PRO A 94 9.05 11.26 7.43
C PRO A 94 7.65 10.72 7.76
N PHE A 95 6.77 10.60 6.78
CA PHE A 95 5.36 10.21 6.95
C PHE A 95 5.14 8.70 6.81
N ASP A 96 6.22 7.94 6.57
CA ASP A 96 6.17 6.50 6.40
C ASP A 96 5.92 5.77 7.71
N ALA A 97 5.01 4.82 7.66
CA ALA A 97 4.78 3.89 8.76
C ALA A 97 5.82 2.75 8.73
N PRO A 98 6.17 2.16 9.88
CA PRO A 98 7.00 0.97 9.90
C PRO A 98 6.28 -0.22 9.26
N VAL A 99 7.06 -1.17 8.76
CA VAL A 99 6.53 -2.45 8.28
C VAL A 99 6.07 -3.26 9.49
N SER A 100 4.81 -3.72 9.47
CA SER A 100 4.28 -4.55 10.54
C SER A 100 4.85 -5.98 10.51
N ALA A 101 4.71 -6.70 11.61
CA ALA A 101 5.16 -8.10 11.68
C ALA A 101 4.43 -8.98 10.66
N SER A 102 3.13 -8.78 10.44
CA SER A 102 2.37 -9.53 9.43
C SER A 102 2.78 -9.19 8.00
N GLN A 103 3.10 -7.93 7.71
CA GLN A 103 3.63 -7.50 6.41
C GLN A 103 5.00 -8.12 6.15
N ASP A 104 5.90 -8.05 7.12
CA ASP A 104 7.22 -8.66 7.01
C ASP A 104 7.15 -10.18 6.77
N ALA A 105 6.31 -10.86 7.52
CA ALA A 105 6.11 -12.31 7.35
C ALA A 105 5.57 -12.65 5.95
N PHE A 106 4.63 -11.87 5.42
CA PHE A 106 4.07 -12.12 4.10
C PHE A 106 5.08 -11.85 2.97
N LEU A 107 5.86 -10.78 3.09
CA LEU A 107 6.97 -10.49 2.16
C LEU A 107 7.98 -11.65 2.13
N GLN A 108 8.28 -12.21 3.28
CA GLN A 108 9.19 -13.36 3.38
C GLN A 108 8.62 -14.61 2.69
N LEU A 109 7.34 -14.90 2.88
CA LEU A 109 6.67 -16.02 2.21
C LEU A 109 6.71 -15.87 0.69
N LEU A 110 6.45 -14.67 0.17
CA LEU A 110 6.52 -14.37 -1.26
C LEU A 110 7.94 -14.51 -1.81
N THR A 111 8.93 -14.06 -1.05
CA THR A 111 10.34 -14.21 -1.43
C THR A 111 10.72 -15.68 -1.55
N ASN A 112 10.25 -16.51 -0.64
CA ASN A 112 10.49 -17.96 -0.68
C ASN A 112 9.86 -18.65 -1.91
N GLU A 113 8.79 -18.06 -2.45
CA GLU A 113 8.13 -18.55 -3.68
C GLU A 113 8.69 -17.91 -4.96
N ASN A 114 9.82 -17.23 -4.87
CA ASN A 114 10.53 -16.61 -5.98
C ASN A 114 9.81 -15.41 -6.62
N TYR A 115 9.05 -14.68 -5.83
CA TYR A 115 8.58 -13.35 -6.18
C TYR A 115 9.57 -12.31 -5.64
N LEU A 116 9.73 -11.20 -6.35
CA LEU A 116 10.39 -10.03 -5.78
C LEU A 116 9.39 -9.29 -4.91
N ALA A 117 9.62 -9.30 -3.60
CA ALA A 117 8.75 -8.68 -2.61
C ALA A 117 9.53 -7.58 -1.89
N ILE A 118 9.11 -6.33 -2.07
CA ILE A 118 9.84 -5.15 -1.61
C ILE A 118 8.93 -4.14 -0.91
N VAL A 119 9.55 -3.26 -0.14
CA VAL A 119 8.91 -2.09 0.46
C VAL A 119 9.36 -0.86 -0.31
N CYS A 120 8.42 -0.04 -0.76
CA CYS A 120 8.70 1.25 -1.39
C CYS A 120 8.13 2.38 -0.54
N ARG A 121 8.92 3.44 -0.34
CA ARG A 121 8.57 4.58 0.49
C ARG A 121 8.43 5.84 -0.38
N GLY A 122 7.21 6.11 -0.80
CA GLY A 122 6.87 7.19 -1.72
C GLY A 122 6.85 6.75 -3.18
N ASN A 123 6.20 7.56 -4.01
CA ASN A 123 6.04 7.26 -5.44
C ASN A 123 7.34 7.31 -6.24
N ILE A 124 8.30 8.15 -5.88
CA ILE A 124 9.61 8.19 -6.56
C ILE A 124 10.34 6.86 -6.36
N ASP A 125 10.39 6.36 -5.14
CA ASP A 125 11.01 5.07 -4.81
C ASP A 125 10.32 3.92 -5.55
N ALA A 126 8.99 3.92 -5.57
CA ALA A 126 8.20 2.91 -6.25
C ALA A 126 8.38 2.93 -7.77
N VAL A 127 8.40 4.12 -8.39
CA VAL A 127 8.65 4.26 -9.85
C VAL A 127 10.03 3.73 -10.21
N GLU A 128 11.06 4.08 -9.44
CA GLU A 128 12.42 3.60 -9.68
C GLU A 128 12.54 2.08 -9.51
N ALA A 129 11.87 1.52 -8.52
CA ALA A 129 11.82 0.07 -8.31
C ALA A 129 11.15 -0.65 -9.49
N ILE A 130 10.00 -0.15 -9.94
CA ILE A 130 9.27 -0.70 -11.09
C ILE A 130 10.10 -0.57 -12.38
N ARG A 131 10.70 0.60 -12.60
CA ARG A 131 11.58 0.83 -13.74
C ARG A 131 12.73 -0.17 -13.76
N SER A 132 13.44 -0.33 -12.66
CA SER A 132 14.56 -1.27 -12.55
C SER A 132 14.10 -2.71 -12.77
N TYR A 133 12.94 -3.07 -12.24
CA TYR A 133 12.36 -4.40 -12.45
C TYR A 133 12.02 -4.67 -13.91
N LEU A 134 11.42 -3.71 -14.61
CA LEU A 134 11.04 -3.84 -16.02
C LEU A 134 12.23 -3.91 -16.96
N LEU A 135 13.38 -3.39 -16.54
CA LEU A 135 14.64 -3.48 -17.30
C LEU A 135 15.32 -4.85 -17.18
N LEU A 136 14.93 -5.68 -16.24
CA LEU A 136 15.41 -7.05 -16.14
C LEU A 136 14.93 -7.86 -17.35
N PRO A 137 15.71 -8.86 -17.79
CA PRO A 137 15.25 -9.73 -18.88
C PRO A 137 14.00 -10.51 -18.49
N ALA A 138 13.17 -10.84 -19.47
CA ALA A 138 11.99 -11.68 -19.23
C ALA A 138 12.40 -13.01 -18.58
N THR A 139 11.65 -13.45 -17.57
CA THR A 139 11.86 -14.75 -16.97
C THR A 139 11.59 -15.84 -17.99
N VAL A 140 12.54 -16.74 -18.17
CA VAL A 140 12.42 -17.86 -19.10
C VAL A 140 11.87 -19.06 -18.33
N ALA A 141 10.76 -19.62 -18.82
CA ALA A 141 10.24 -20.89 -18.32
C ALA A 141 11.18 -22.02 -18.74
N ALA A 142 11.53 -22.85 -17.78
CA ALA A 142 12.38 -24.03 -18.04
C ALA A 142 11.61 -25.11 -18.82
#